data_1797ef53c0fc6eb87faa2b9453af4e57
#
_entry.id   1797ef53c0fc6eb87faa2b9453af4e57
#
_cell.length_a   1.000
_cell.length_b   1.000
_cell.length_c   1.000
_cell.angle_alpha   90.00
_cell.angle_beta   90.00
_cell.angle_gamma   90.00
#
_symmetry.space_group_name_H-M   'P 1'
#
loop_
_entity.id
_entity.type
_entity.pdbx_description
1 polymer ?
#
loop_
_entity_poly.entity_id
_entity_poly.type
_entity_poly.pdbx_seq_one_letter_code
_entity_poly.pdbx_strand_id
1 'polypeptide(L)'
;LSDINIRYMLEECLDMPPQTITTMYVTLPKKIMQQYKTLSDDSVLYTGHATINAVHAGSKVKKLLQLCTGAVYDKEGNTQSIHSDRYDLVMQLVSQRSQSLVAFNWKHEQRYMVEVADKLGIKHATIDGSVAAHKRKEIVDRLQAGQLQVVFCHPQSAGHGLTMTKAKTVIWASPTYNAEHYQQFNRRIYRAGQTEKTEVIQIAARDTWEPDVYAKLEGKVERMDELLGILNKLKQAA
;
A
#
# COMPACT_ATOMS: atom_id res chain seq x y z
N LEU A 1 -22.09 23.95 14.62
CA LEU A 1 -22.20 22.92 13.54
C LEU A 1 -21.94 21.49 14.04
N SER A 2 -21.36 21.31 15.25
CA SER A 2 -21.15 19.98 15.87
C SER A 2 -22.45 19.24 16.19
N ASP A 3 -23.53 19.98 16.41
CA ASP A 3 -24.81 19.42 16.86
C ASP A 3 -25.69 18.86 15.72
N ILE A 4 -25.22 18.90 14.47
CA ILE A 4 -25.98 18.47 13.28
C ILE A 4 -25.34 17.25 12.61
N ASN A 5 -24.12 16.85 12.99
CA ASN A 5 -23.43 15.70 12.41
C ASN A 5 -23.57 14.46 13.31
N ILE A 6 -24.49 13.57 12.96
CA ILE A 6 -24.56 12.24 13.56
C ILE A 6 -23.72 11.29 12.68
N ARG A 7 -22.67 10.72 13.24
CA ARG A 7 -21.81 9.74 12.60
C ARG A 7 -22.05 8.36 13.20
N TYR A 8 -22.51 7.44 12.38
CA TYR A 8 -22.59 6.03 12.75
C TYR A 8 -21.41 5.26 12.16
N MET A 9 -20.82 4.38 12.95
CA MET A 9 -19.86 3.41 12.45
C MET A 9 -20.62 2.23 11.85
N LEU A 10 -20.01 1.57 10.84
CA LEU A 10 -20.64 0.43 10.17
C LEU A 10 -20.95 -0.70 11.14
N GLU A 11 -20.05 -0.93 12.10
CA GLU A 11 -20.11 -1.95 13.13
C GLU A 11 -21.21 -1.66 14.18
N GLU A 12 -21.66 -0.42 14.31
CA GLU A 12 -22.78 -0.02 15.17
C GLU A 12 -24.14 -0.25 14.51
N CYS A 13 -24.15 -0.29 13.18
CA CYS A 13 -25.38 -0.40 12.39
C CYS A 13 -25.64 -1.81 11.86
N LEU A 14 -24.61 -2.62 11.72
CA LEU A 14 -24.66 -3.95 11.11
C LEU A 14 -23.84 -4.95 11.93
N ASP A 15 -24.37 -6.15 12.10
CA ASP A 15 -23.59 -7.28 12.63
C ASP A 15 -22.63 -7.76 11.56
N MET A 16 -21.40 -7.27 11.64
CA MET A 16 -20.34 -7.55 10.68
C MET A 16 -19.39 -8.63 11.20
N PRO A 17 -18.97 -9.58 10.35
CA PRO A 17 -17.90 -10.50 10.71
C PRO A 17 -16.63 -9.73 11.09
N PRO A 18 -15.80 -10.24 12.02
CA PRO A 18 -14.61 -9.52 12.47
C PRO A 18 -13.61 -9.29 11.33
N GLN A 19 -12.99 -8.11 11.35
CA GLN A 19 -11.83 -7.78 10.51
C GLN A 19 -10.57 -7.74 11.37
N THR A 20 -9.51 -8.39 10.92
CA THR A 20 -8.18 -8.32 11.55
C THR A 20 -7.24 -7.48 10.71
N ILE A 21 -6.39 -6.71 11.38
CA ILE A 21 -5.31 -5.94 10.73
C ILE A 21 -3.98 -6.44 11.31
N THR A 22 -3.07 -6.86 10.44
CA THR A 22 -1.78 -7.44 10.83
C THR A 22 -0.67 -6.83 10.00
N THR A 23 0.42 -6.39 10.66
CA THR A 23 1.63 -5.94 9.98
C THR A 23 2.63 -7.09 9.89
N MET A 24 3.05 -7.42 8.67
CA MET A 24 4.13 -8.35 8.38
C MET A 24 5.37 -7.59 7.96
N TYR A 25 6.52 -8.04 8.46
CA TYR A 25 7.75 -7.30 8.28
C TYR A 25 8.70 -7.99 7.30
N VAL A 26 9.28 -7.19 6.41
CA VAL A 26 10.42 -7.58 5.58
C VAL A 26 11.69 -6.90 6.09
N THR A 27 12.82 -7.55 5.92
CA THR A 27 14.14 -6.98 6.26
C THR A 27 14.81 -6.52 4.98
N LEU A 28 15.15 -5.24 4.90
CA LEU A 28 15.86 -4.71 3.73
C LEU A 28 17.31 -5.29 3.69
N PRO A 29 17.85 -5.56 2.50
CA PRO A 29 19.25 -5.91 2.34
C PRO A 29 20.16 -4.86 3.01
N LYS A 30 21.28 -5.28 3.62
CA LYS A 30 22.19 -4.39 4.37
C LYS A 30 22.60 -3.14 3.58
N LYS A 31 22.93 -3.31 2.29
CA LYS A 31 23.28 -2.19 1.39
C LYS A 31 22.14 -1.19 1.25
N ILE A 32 20.89 -1.69 1.12
CA ILE A 32 19.71 -0.84 0.97
C ILE A 32 19.40 -0.12 2.28
N MET A 33 19.50 -0.80 3.41
CA MET A 33 19.33 -0.16 4.72
C MET A 33 20.37 0.94 4.96
N GLN A 34 21.61 0.75 4.52
CA GLN A 34 22.63 1.79 4.59
C GLN A 34 22.27 3.00 3.71
N GLN A 35 21.81 2.76 2.47
CA GLN A 35 21.31 3.81 1.57
C GLN A 35 20.10 4.55 2.17
N TYR A 36 19.19 3.79 2.81
CA TYR A 36 18.04 4.37 3.49
C TYR A 36 18.48 5.33 4.62
N LYS A 37 19.42 4.92 5.47
CA LYS A 37 19.95 5.76 6.54
C LYS A 37 20.65 7.01 5.98
N THR A 38 21.53 6.86 4.99
CA THR A 38 22.18 8.00 4.33
C THR A 38 21.16 9.00 3.78
N LEU A 39 20.13 8.52 3.08
CA LEU A 39 19.08 9.40 2.57
C LEU A 39 18.24 10.02 3.71
N SER A 40 18.05 9.28 4.80
CA SER A 40 17.36 9.79 5.98
C SER A 40 18.16 10.90 6.67
N ASP A 41 19.48 10.80 6.72
CA ASP A 41 20.34 11.77 7.39
C ASP A 41 20.69 12.96 6.47
N ASP A 42 21.22 12.69 5.28
CA ASP A 42 21.82 13.70 4.41
C ASP A 42 20.86 14.29 3.36
N SER A 43 19.64 13.75 3.22
CA SER A 43 18.68 14.13 2.17
C SER A 43 19.19 13.94 0.73
N VAL A 44 20.34 13.31 0.54
CA VAL A 44 20.98 13.01 -0.75
C VAL A 44 21.41 11.55 -0.78
N LEU A 45 21.11 10.85 -1.84
CA LEU A 45 21.56 9.49 -2.08
C LEU A 45 22.27 9.40 -3.43
N TYR A 46 23.49 8.88 -3.42
CA TYR A 46 24.24 8.54 -4.62
C TYR A 46 24.04 7.05 -4.93
N THR A 47 23.36 6.75 -6.04
CA THR A 47 23.34 5.40 -6.61
C THR A 47 24.34 5.36 -7.75
N GLY A 48 24.90 4.20 -8.09
CA GLY A 48 25.94 4.09 -9.12
C GLY A 48 25.56 4.69 -10.51
N HIS A 49 24.32 5.06 -10.71
CA HIS A 49 23.78 5.59 -11.96
C HIS A 49 23.02 6.91 -11.83
N ALA A 50 22.64 7.33 -10.61
CA ALA A 50 21.86 8.56 -10.39
C ALA A 50 22.13 9.17 -9.02
N THR A 51 22.03 10.50 -8.94
CA THR A 51 21.99 11.26 -7.68
C THR A 51 20.52 11.55 -7.34
N ILE A 52 20.11 11.12 -6.15
CA ILE A 52 18.74 11.34 -5.66
C ILE A 52 18.81 12.45 -4.62
N ASN A 53 18.23 13.60 -4.95
CA ASN A 53 18.12 14.74 -4.05
C ASN A 53 16.71 14.86 -3.50
N ALA A 54 16.59 15.09 -2.20
CA ALA A 54 15.33 15.34 -1.53
C ALA A 54 15.37 16.71 -0.83
N VAL A 55 15.18 17.76 -1.60
CA VAL A 55 15.32 19.17 -1.15
C VAL A 55 14.22 19.58 -0.16
N HIS A 56 13.06 18.91 -0.20
CA HIS A 56 11.93 19.18 0.67
C HIS A 56 11.54 17.95 1.50
N ALA A 57 11.09 18.16 2.73
CA ALA A 57 10.71 17.10 3.65
C ALA A 57 9.74 16.08 3.03
N GLY A 58 8.73 16.54 2.30
CA GLY A 58 7.77 15.66 1.61
C GLY A 58 8.40 14.81 0.50
N SER A 59 9.37 15.36 -0.25
CA SER A 59 10.08 14.59 -1.27
C SER A 59 11.04 13.58 -0.65
N LYS A 60 11.64 13.91 0.51
CA LYS A 60 12.50 13.00 1.28
C LYS A 60 11.72 11.75 1.72
N VAL A 61 10.57 11.94 2.36
CA VAL A 61 9.72 10.82 2.79
C VAL A 61 9.27 9.98 1.58
N LYS A 62 8.86 10.62 0.48
CA LYS A 62 8.49 9.91 -0.75
C LYS A 62 9.65 9.03 -1.27
N LYS A 63 10.88 9.54 -1.27
CA LYS A 63 12.06 8.81 -1.72
C LYS A 63 12.45 7.69 -0.76
N LEU A 64 12.34 7.91 0.55
CA LEU A 64 12.56 6.86 1.55
C LEU A 64 11.58 5.69 1.36
N LEU A 65 10.29 5.96 1.14
CA LEU A 65 9.33 4.89 0.85
C LEU A 65 9.59 4.21 -0.50
N GLN A 66 9.96 4.96 -1.54
CA GLN A 66 10.37 4.36 -2.81
C GLN A 66 11.54 3.38 -2.63
N LEU A 67 12.54 3.77 -1.83
CA LEU A 67 13.68 2.90 -1.51
C LEU A 67 13.24 1.63 -0.79
N CYS A 68 12.33 1.74 0.19
CA CYS A 68 11.75 0.60 0.89
C CYS A 68 10.97 -0.34 -0.05
N THR A 69 10.37 0.20 -1.12
CA THR A 69 9.60 -0.57 -2.10
C THR A 69 10.44 -1.14 -3.25
N GLY A 70 11.75 -1.01 -3.18
CA GLY A 70 12.69 -1.67 -4.10
C GLY A 70 12.96 -0.94 -5.40
N ALA A 71 12.58 0.33 -5.53
CA ALA A 71 12.97 1.16 -6.66
C ALA A 71 12.96 2.64 -6.31
N VAL A 72 13.77 3.42 -7.01
CA VAL A 72 13.75 4.88 -6.97
C VAL A 72 13.52 5.45 -8.36
N TYR A 73 12.84 6.58 -8.38
CA TYR A 73 12.58 7.32 -9.61
C TYR A 73 13.50 8.54 -9.67
N ASP A 74 14.16 8.73 -10.81
CA ASP A 74 14.89 9.97 -11.09
C ASP A 74 13.94 11.14 -11.41
N LYS A 75 14.51 12.28 -11.81
CA LYS A 75 13.72 13.47 -12.17
C LYS A 75 12.94 13.29 -13.46
N GLU A 76 13.44 12.47 -14.36
CA GLU A 76 12.84 12.13 -15.65
C GLU A 76 11.76 11.04 -15.53
N GLY A 77 11.62 10.43 -14.34
CA GLY A 77 10.66 9.36 -14.08
C GLY A 77 11.14 7.97 -14.45
N ASN A 78 12.42 7.82 -14.82
CA ASN A 78 13.01 6.49 -15.04
C ASN A 78 13.10 5.75 -13.70
N THR A 79 12.95 4.44 -13.76
CA THR A 79 12.92 3.58 -12.57
C THR A 79 14.18 2.76 -12.49
N GLN A 80 14.91 2.88 -11.40
CA GLN A 80 15.98 1.97 -11.05
C GLN A 80 15.48 0.95 -10.04
N SER A 81 15.40 -0.32 -10.43
CA SER A 81 15.09 -1.43 -9.52
C SER A 81 16.29 -1.71 -8.61
N ILE A 82 16.03 -1.92 -7.33
CA ILE A 82 17.07 -2.08 -6.30
C ILE A 82 16.93 -3.44 -5.61
N HIS A 83 15.71 -3.86 -5.26
CA HIS A 83 15.42 -5.15 -4.64
C HIS A 83 13.93 -5.51 -4.83
N SER A 84 13.58 -6.79 -4.56
CA SER A 84 12.23 -7.32 -4.79
C SER A 84 11.66 -8.16 -3.64
N ASP A 85 12.44 -8.36 -2.57
CA ASP A 85 12.12 -9.29 -1.47
C ASP A 85 10.70 -9.13 -0.90
N ARG A 86 10.20 -7.89 -0.87
CA ARG A 86 8.84 -7.56 -0.42
C ARG A 86 7.77 -8.25 -1.25
N TYR A 87 7.97 -8.31 -2.56
CA TYR A 87 6.95 -8.83 -3.49
C TYR A 87 6.88 -10.34 -3.49
N ASP A 88 7.98 -11.01 -3.16
CA ASP A 88 7.99 -12.46 -2.96
C ASP A 88 7.08 -12.83 -1.79
N LEU A 89 7.14 -12.08 -0.68
CA LEU A 89 6.21 -12.25 0.44
C LEU A 89 4.76 -11.95 0.02
N VAL A 90 4.50 -10.86 -0.70
CA VAL A 90 3.15 -10.52 -1.19
C VAL A 90 2.61 -11.65 -2.04
N MET A 91 3.38 -12.18 -2.99
CA MET A 91 2.93 -13.24 -3.89
C MET A 91 2.78 -14.59 -3.19
N GLN A 92 3.59 -14.88 -2.18
CA GLN A 92 3.39 -16.03 -1.30
C GLN A 92 2.06 -15.92 -0.56
N LEU A 93 1.73 -14.75 -0.01
CA LEU A 93 0.45 -14.52 0.66
C LEU A 93 -0.74 -14.65 -0.31
N VAL A 94 -0.60 -14.15 -1.53
CA VAL A 94 -1.61 -14.31 -2.59
C VAL A 94 -1.83 -15.78 -2.93
N SER A 95 -0.76 -16.56 -3.08
CA SER A 95 -0.86 -17.98 -3.46
C SER A 95 -1.57 -18.86 -2.40
N GLN A 96 -1.55 -18.43 -1.13
CA GLN A 96 -2.20 -19.12 -0.02
C GLN A 96 -3.69 -18.76 0.15
N ARG A 97 -4.22 -17.85 -0.68
CA ARG A 97 -5.58 -17.33 -0.55
C ARG A 97 -6.40 -17.58 -1.81
N SER A 98 -7.69 -17.84 -1.61
CA SER A 98 -8.60 -18.05 -2.73
C SER A 98 -8.78 -16.79 -3.56
N GLN A 99 -8.97 -15.65 -2.88
CA GLN A 99 -9.16 -14.34 -3.52
C GLN A 99 -8.65 -13.23 -2.62
N SER A 100 -7.87 -12.31 -3.21
CA SER A 100 -7.30 -11.17 -2.51
C SER A 100 -7.28 -9.91 -3.37
N LEU A 101 -7.23 -8.76 -2.70
CA LEU A 101 -6.92 -7.48 -3.29
C LEU A 101 -5.51 -7.09 -2.84
N VAL A 102 -4.66 -6.67 -3.76
CA VAL A 102 -3.32 -6.18 -3.44
C VAL A 102 -3.23 -4.71 -3.81
N ALA A 103 -3.02 -3.86 -2.79
CA ALA A 103 -2.80 -2.44 -2.98
C ALA A 103 -1.34 -2.15 -3.34
N PHE A 104 -1.12 -1.36 -4.39
CA PHE A 104 0.19 -0.85 -4.78
C PHE A 104 0.13 0.67 -4.97
N ASN A 105 1.23 1.36 -4.71
CA ASN A 105 1.34 2.81 -4.89
C ASN A 105 2.24 3.20 -6.06
N TRP A 106 3.08 2.28 -6.54
CA TRP A 106 4.10 2.56 -7.55
C TRP A 106 3.97 1.62 -8.75
N LYS A 107 4.26 2.11 -9.96
CA LYS A 107 4.20 1.31 -11.19
C LYS A 107 5.19 0.13 -11.20
N HIS A 108 6.35 0.27 -10.56
CA HIS A 108 7.30 -0.83 -10.48
C HIS A 108 6.77 -1.99 -9.62
N GLU A 109 6.03 -1.70 -8.53
CA GLU A 109 5.37 -2.71 -7.71
C GLU A 109 4.37 -3.51 -8.53
N GLN A 110 3.47 -2.81 -9.22
CA GLN A 110 2.49 -3.43 -10.11
C GLN A 110 3.17 -4.34 -11.15
N ARG A 111 4.15 -3.80 -11.88
CA ARG A 111 4.85 -4.54 -12.93
C ARG A 111 5.49 -5.81 -12.41
N TYR A 112 6.19 -5.74 -11.30
CA TYR A 112 6.83 -6.92 -10.70
C TYR A 112 5.82 -7.97 -10.27
N MET A 113 4.77 -7.58 -9.54
CA MET A 113 3.76 -8.52 -9.05
C MET A 113 2.96 -9.17 -10.19
N VAL A 114 2.64 -8.42 -11.24
CA VAL A 114 2.00 -8.95 -12.44
C VAL A 114 2.90 -9.98 -13.13
N GLU A 115 4.18 -9.66 -13.33
CA GLU A 115 5.14 -10.57 -13.93
C GLU A 115 5.30 -11.89 -13.14
N VAL A 116 5.32 -11.80 -11.80
CA VAL A 116 5.37 -12.99 -10.95
C VAL A 116 4.05 -13.77 -11.00
N ALA A 117 2.91 -13.09 -11.02
CA ALA A 117 1.61 -13.73 -11.15
C ALA A 117 1.49 -14.52 -12.47
N ASP A 118 1.96 -13.93 -13.58
CA ASP A 118 2.01 -14.60 -14.88
C ASP A 118 2.88 -15.86 -14.86
N LYS A 119 4.09 -15.76 -14.27
CA LYS A 119 5.02 -16.89 -14.14
C LYS A 119 4.44 -18.03 -13.29
N LEU A 120 3.64 -17.70 -12.28
CA LEU A 120 3.01 -18.67 -11.39
C LEU A 120 1.65 -19.16 -11.90
N GLY A 121 1.14 -18.65 -13.03
CA GLY A 121 -0.18 -18.98 -13.57
C GLY A 121 -1.33 -18.52 -12.69
N ILE A 122 -1.12 -17.50 -11.84
CA ILE A 122 -2.15 -16.94 -10.97
C ILE A 122 -3.11 -16.10 -11.80
N LYS A 123 -4.41 -16.41 -11.72
CA LYS A 123 -5.46 -15.64 -12.40
C LYS A 123 -5.59 -14.26 -11.76
N HIS A 124 -5.20 -13.24 -12.48
CA HIS A 124 -5.17 -11.88 -11.96
C HIS A 124 -5.77 -10.85 -12.92
N ALA A 125 -5.99 -9.65 -12.40
CA ALA A 125 -6.28 -8.44 -13.18
C ALA A 125 -5.70 -7.22 -12.43
N THR A 126 -5.66 -6.07 -13.10
CA THR A 126 -5.18 -4.81 -12.51
C THR A 126 -6.23 -3.71 -12.68
N ILE A 127 -6.40 -2.90 -11.61
CA ILE A 127 -7.21 -1.68 -11.61
C ILE A 127 -6.31 -0.51 -11.23
N ASP A 128 -6.01 0.35 -12.19
CA ASP A 128 -5.29 1.60 -12.00
C ASP A 128 -5.98 2.76 -12.76
N GLY A 129 -5.32 3.93 -12.80
CA GLY A 129 -5.86 5.12 -13.46
C GLY A 129 -6.07 4.98 -14.97
N SER A 130 -5.40 4.04 -15.63
CA SER A 130 -5.51 3.80 -17.08
C SER A 130 -6.70 2.94 -17.46
N VAL A 131 -7.29 2.20 -16.49
CA VAL A 131 -8.38 1.27 -16.73
C VAL A 131 -9.71 2.01 -16.80
N ALA A 132 -10.41 1.92 -17.93
CA ALA A 132 -11.72 2.55 -18.14
C ALA A 132 -12.81 1.98 -17.19
N ALA A 133 -13.81 2.78 -16.87
CA ALA A 133 -14.85 2.43 -15.88
C ALA A 133 -15.58 1.10 -16.21
N HIS A 134 -15.93 0.86 -17.47
CA HIS A 134 -16.59 -0.39 -17.89
C HIS A 134 -15.69 -1.62 -17.68
N LYS A 135 -14.37 -1.47 -17.93
CA LYS A 135 -13.40 -2.54 -17.69
C LYS A 135 -13.19 -2.82 -16.21
N ARG A 136 -13.22 -1.78 -15.37
CA ARG A 136 -13.18 -1.98 -13.90
C ARG A 136 -14.37 -2.81 -13.43
N LYS A 137 -15.58 -2.53 -13.97
CA LYS A 137 -16.77 -3.32 -13.66
C LYS A 137 -16.59 -4.79 -14.08
N GLU A 138 -16.13 -5.04 -15.30
CA GLU A 138 -15.84 -6.39 -15.78
C GLU A 138 -14.86 -7.15 -14.85
N ILE A 139 -13.79 -6.48 -14.41
CA ILE A 139 -12.81 -7.08 -13.48
C ILE A 139 -13.49 -7.43 -12.14
N VAL A 140 -14.33 -6.53 -11.61
CA VAL A 140 -15.06 -6.79 -10.37
C VAL A 140 -16.02 -7.96 -10.54
N ASP A 141 -16.77 -8.02 -11.63
CA ASP A 141 -17.71 -9.11 -11.92
C ASP A 141 -16.96 -10.47 -11.99
N ARG A 142 -15.80 -10.50 -12.64
CA ARG A 142 -14.93 -11.69 -12.69
C ARG A 142 -14.38 -12.10 -11.30
N LEU A 143 -13.99 -11.12 -10.47
CA LEU A 143 -13.58 -11.40 -9.09
C LEU A 143 -14.74 -11.99 -8.28
N GLN A 144 -15.93 -11.37 -8.36
CA GLN A 144 -17.11 -11.83 -7.66
C GLN A 144 -17.57 -13.23 -8.13
N ALA A 145 -17.34 -13.56 -9.40
CA ALA A 145 -17.57 -14.90 -9.96
C ALA A 145 -16.49 -15.94 -9.60
N GLY A 146 -15.44 -15.56 -8.86
CA GLY A 146 -14.34 -16.47 -8.49
C GLY A 146 -13.38 -16.80 -9.63
N GLN A 147 -13.40 -16.05 -10.71
CA GLN A 147 -12.56 -16.25 -11.88
C GLN A 147 -11.15 -15.64 -11.73
N LEU A 148 -10.96 -14.76 -10.74
CA LEU A 148 -9.69 -14.13 -10.42
C LEU A 148 -9.29 -14.51 -9.00
N GLN A 149 -8.01 -14.82 -8.80
CA GLN A 149 -7.42 -15.08 -7.49
C GLN A 149 -6.92 -13.78 -6.85
N VAL A 150 -6.44 -12.83 -7.65
CA VAL A 150 -5.99 -11.54 -7.16
C VAL A 150 -6.37 -10.41 -8.10
N VAL A 151 -6.68 -9.24 -7.52
CA VAL A 151 -6.75 -7.99 -8.26
C VAL A 151 -5.74 -7.02 -7.66
N PHE A 152 -4.76 -6.63 -8.48
CA PHE A 152 -3.81 -5.58 -8.15
C PHE A 152 -4.46 -4.22 -8.34
N CYS A 153 -4.50 -3.39 -7.30
CA CYS A 153 -5.25 -2.15 -7.31
C CYS A 153 -4.38 -0.95 -6.92
N HIS A 154 -4.43 0.12 -7.70
CA HIS A 154 -4.03 1.42 -7.18
C HIS A 154 -5.17 1.96 -6.31
N PRO A 155 -4.94 2.28 -5.01
CA PRO A 155 -6.02 2.59 -4.07
C PRO A 155 -6.96 3.70 -4.52
N GLN A 156 -6.42 4.76 -5.11
CA GLN A 156 -7.22 5.87 -5.65
C GLN A 156 -8.18 5.40 -6.76
N SER A 157 -7.74 4.49 -7.62
CA SER A 157 -8.54 4.03 -8.77
C SER A 157 -9.60 3.00 -8.39
N ALA A 158 -9.39 2.26 -7.32
CA ALA A 158 -10.31 1.31 -6.74
C ALA A 158 -11.21 1.95 -5.65
N GLY A 159 -11.00 3.23 -5.34
CA GLY A 159 -11.63 3.94 -4.22
C GLY A 159 -13.11 4.26 -4.40
N HIS A 160 -13.73 4.16 -5.58
CA HIS A 160 -15.10 4.62 -5.81
C HIS A 160 -16.03 3.48 -6.27
N GLY A 161 -17.10 3.23 -5.50
CA GLY A 161 -18.27 2.45 -5.93
C GLY A 161 -18.11 0.95 -6.18
N LEU A 162 -16.89 0.40 -6.08
CA LEU A 162 -16.66 -1.01 -6.34
C LEU A 162 -16.94 -1.88 -5.10
N THR A 163 -17.71 -2.96 -5.26
CA THR A 163 -17.97 -3.95 -4.22
C THR A 163 -17.20 -5.22 -4.54
N MET A 164 -16.28 -5.62 -3.66
CA MET A 164 -15.37 -6.75 -3.89
C MET A 164 -15.37 -7.73 -2.70
N THR A 165 -16.56 -8.00 -2.16
CA THR A 165 -16.78 -8.82 -0.96
C THR A 165 -16.45 -10.30 -1.13
N LYS A 166 -16.26 -10.77 -2.35
CA LYS A 166 -15.77 -12.13 -2.59
C LYS A 166 -14.30 -12.29 -2.13
N ALA A 167 -13.50 -11.24 -2.25
CA ALA A 167 -12.18 -11.20 -1.62
C ALA A 167 -12.33 -11.01 -0.10
N LYS A 168 -11.54 -11.77 0.67
CA LYS A 168 -11.52 -11.73 2.13
C LYS A 168 -10.24 -11.10 2.68
N THR A 169 -9.27 -10.89 1.81
CA THR A 169 -7.95 -10.38 2.16
C THR A 169 -7.64 -9.13 1.35
N VAL A 170 -7.19 -8.08 2.04
CA VAL A 170 -6.48 -6.95 1.47
C VAL A 170 -5.00 -7.06 1.87
N ILE A 171 -4.10 -6.97 0.92
CA ILE A 171 -2.65 -6.92 1.15
C ILE A 171 -2.15 -5.56 0.68
N TRP A 172 -1.59 -4.78 1.58
CA TRP A 172 -0.90 -3.54 1.25
C TRP A 172 0.56 -3.85 0.96
N ALA A 173 0.95 -3.86 -0.30
CA ALA A 173 2.34 -4.10 -0.71
C ALA A 173 3.26 -2.98 -0.21
N SER A 174 2.75 -1.77 -0.09
CA SER A 174 3.42 -0.61 0.52
C SER A 174 2.41 0.35 1.14
N PRO A 175 2.80 1.16 2.14
CA PRO A 175 1.89 2.13 2.75
C PRO A 175 1.57 3.28 1.80
N THR A 176 0.32 3.75 1.86
CA THR A 176 -0.10 5.03 1.29
C THR A 176 0.01 6.14 2.33
N TYR A 177 0.09 7.40 1.90
CA TYR A 177 -0.02 8.57 2.80
C TYR A 177 -1.45 9.08 2.97
N ASN A 178 -2.37 8.58 2.16
CA ASN A 178 -3.74 9.04 2.16
C ASN A 178 -4.60 8.11 3.00
N ALA A 179 -4.97 8.58 4.20
CA ALA A 179 -5.81 7.81 5.13
C ALA A 179 -7.19 7.51 4.55
N GLU A 180 -7.75 8.41 3.75
CA GLU A 180 -9.03 8.18 3.09
C GLU A 180 -8.92 7.04 2.06
N HIS A 181 -7.88 7.03 1.22
CA HIS A 181 -7.63 5.93 0.28
C HIS A 181 -7.43 4.60 1.02
N TYR A 182 -6.70 4.61 2.15
CA TYR A 182 -6.50 3.42 2.97
C TYR A 182 -7.82 2.87 3.50
N GLN A 183 -8.63 3.71 4.11
CA GLN A 183 -9.93 3.32 4.66
C GLN A 183 -10.90 2.88 3.57
N GLN A 184 -11.02 3.66 2.49
CA GLN A 184 -11.91 3.35 1.37
C GLN A 184 -11.53 2.03 0.71
N PHE A 185 -10.25 1.73 0.55
CA PHE A 185 -9.79 0.49 -0.06
C PHE A 185 -10.09 -0.72 0.83
N ASN A 186 -9.82 -0.66 2.12
CA ASN A 186 -10.16 -1.73 3.05
C ASN A 186 -11.67 -2.01 3.09
N ARG A 187 -12.49 -0.98 2.96
CA ARG A 187 -13.95 -1.08 2.88
C ARG A 187 -14.48 -1.68 1.56
N ARG A 188 -13.61 -2.06 0.59
CA ARG A 188 -14.05 -2.80 -0.60
C ARG A 188 -14.43 -4.24 -0.28
N ILE A 189 -13.79 -4.83 0.71
CA ILE A 189 -14.09 -6.18 1.20
C ILE A 189 -14.91 -6.17 2.50
N TYR A 190 -14.72 -5.16 3.35
CA TYR A 190 -15.39 -5.02 4.64
C TYR A 190 -16.57 -4.04 4.52
N ARG A 191 -17.74 -4.56 4.14
CA ARG A 191 -18.95 -3.77 3.94
C ARG A 191 -20.19 -4.66 4.01
N ALA A 192 -21.37 -4.04 4.03
CA ALA A 192 -22.66 -4.75 3.99
C ALA A 192 -22.67 -5.84 2.91
N GLY A 193 -23.08 -7.05 3.29
CA GLY A 193 -23.07 -8.25 2.46
C GLY A 193 -21.81 -9.11 2.60
N GLN A 194 -20.83 -8.72 3.39
CA GLN A 194 -19.73 -9.61 3.80
C GLN A 194 -20.24 -10.57 4.88
N THR A 195 -20.06 -11.87 4.64
CA THR A 195 -20.52 -12.94 5.55
C THR A 195 -19.36 -13.69 6.21
N GLU A 196 -18.13 -13.39 5.84
CA GLU A 196 -16.95 -14.09 6.31
C GLU A 196 -15.94 -13.12 6.95
N LYS A 197 -15.11 -13.66 7.84
CA LYS A 197 -13.99 -12.91 8.44
C LYS A 197 -13.09 -12.34 7.35
N THR A 198 -12.66 -11.10 7.53
CA THR A 198 -11.75 -10.44 6.62
C THR A 198 -10.42 -10.10 7.29
N GLU A 199 -9.38 -9.98 6.50
CA GLU A 199 -8.06 -9.60 6.99
C GLU A 199 -7.46 -8.48 6.13
N VAL A 200 -6.74 -7.59 6.78
CA VAL A 200 -5.88 -6.59 6.16
C VAL A 200 -4.45 -6.89 6.57
N ILE A 201 -3.59 -7.17 5.60
CA ILE A 201 -2.18 -7.43 5.81
C ILE A 201 -1.38 -6.24 5.29
N GLN A 202 -0.60 -5.66 6.15
CA GLN A 202 0.29 -4.53 5.86
C GLN A 202 1.72 -5.07 5.74
N ILE A 203 2.40 -4.82 4.62
CA ILE A 203 3.82 -5.18 4.49
C ILE A 203 4.66 -3.94 4.79
N ALA A 204 5.54 -4.06 5.77
CA ALA A 204 6.43 -2.98 6.20
C ALA A 204 7.90 -3.44 6.28
N ALA A 205 8.82 -2.58 5.89
CA ALA A 205 10.24 -2.81 6.11
C ALA A 205 10.60 -2.49 7.57
N ARG A 206 11.33 -3.40 8.24
CA ARG A 206 11.82 -3.20 9.61
C ARG A 206 12.76 -2.00 9.68
N ASP A 207 12.76 -1.33 10.81
CA ASP A 207 13.67 -0.21 11.12
C ASP A 207 13.59 0.93 10.09
N THR A 208 12.39 1.13 9.53
CA THR A 208 12.06 2.22 8.60
C THR A 208 10.81 2.97 9.09
N TRP A 209 10.39 3.96 8.34
CA TRP A 209 9.19 4.76 8.66
C TRP A 209 7.86 4.08 8.30
N GLU A 210 7.90 2.97 7.57
CA GLU A 210 6.68 2.33 7.10
C GLU A 210 5.75 1.85 8.24
N PRO A 211 6.28 1.25 9.34
CA PRO A 211 5.42 0.90 10.49
C PRO A 211 4.69 2.10 11.09
N ASP A 212 5.38 3.26 11.20
CA ASP A 212 4.78 4.47 11.75
C ASP A 212 3.70 5.04 10.82
N VAL A 213 3.92 4.95 9.50
CA VAL A 213 2.90 5.34 8.51
C VAL A 213 1.64 4.49 8.67
N TYR A 214 1.77 3.17 8.81
CA TYR A 214 0.61 2.30 9.05
C TYR A 214 -0.08 2.59 10.38
N ALA A 215 0.67 2.75 11.47
CA ALA A 215 0.11 3.10 12.78
C ALA A 215 -0.75 4.37 12.72
N LYS A 216 -0.31 5.34 11.92
CA LYS A 216 -1.06 6.57 11.68
C LYS A 216 -2.31 6.35 10.83
N LEU A 217 -2.21 5.56 9.75
CA LEU A 217 -3.35 5.23 8.90
C LEU A 217 -4.47 4.51 9.65
N GLU A 218 -4.11 3.78 10.70
CA GLU A 218 -5.06 3.10 11.60
C GLU A 218 -5.66 4.02 12.67
N GLY A 219 -5.30 5.30 12.69
CA GLY A 219 -5.75 6.25 13.72
C GLY A 219 -5.12 6.05 15.10
N LYS A 220 -4.07 5.25 15.21
CA LYS A 220 -3.33 5.02 16.48
C LYS A 220 -2.45 6.21 16.88
N VAL A 221 -2.23 7.15 15.96
CA VAL A 221 -1.48 8.39 16.18
C VAL A 221 -2.38 9.56 15.83
N GLU A 222 -2.72 10.37 16.84
CA GLU A 222 -3.82 11.33 16.75
C GLU A 222 -3.59 12.53 15.83
N ARG A 223 -2.36 12.82 15.37
CA ARG A 223 -2.12 14.04 14.58
C ARG A 223 -1.14 13.86 13.41
N MET A 224 -1.51 14.45 12.25
CA MET A 224 -0.61 14.65 11.09
C MET A 224 0.61 15.52 11.48
N ASP A 225 0.45 16.38 12.47
CA ASP A 225 1.49 17.25 13.01
C ASP A 225 2.66 16.49 13.64
N GLU A 226 2.45 15.26 14.12
CA GLU A 226 3.53 14.44 14.67
C GLU A 226 4.44 13.84 13.61
N LEU A 227 3.93 13.44 12.44
CA LEU A 227 4.79 13.08 11.30
C LEU A 227 5.56 14.31 10.78
N LEU A 228 4.90 15.46 10.74
CA LEU A 228 5.57 16.73 10.45
C LEU A 228 6.53 17.12 11.58
N GLY A 229 6.23 16.82 12.83
CA GLY A 229 7.08 17.01 13.99
C GLY A 229 8.33 16.12 13.96
N ILE A 230 8.22 14.88 13.53
CA ILE A 230 9.36 13.99 13.29
C ILE A 230 10.19 14.53 12.12
N LEU A 231 9.55 15.00 11.04
CA LEU A 231 10.23 15.68 9.92
C LEU A 231 10.94 16.97 10.35
N ASN A 232 10.36 17.72 11.30
CA ASN A 232 10.96 18.94 11.83
C ASN A 232 12.10 18.64 12.83
N LYS A 233 12.02 17.55 13.60
CA LYS A 233 13.14 17.09 14.43
C LYS A 233 14.34 16.66 13.59
N LEU A 234 14.13 16.07 12.43
CA LEU A 234 15.19 15.77 11.46
C LEU A 234 15.80 17.04 10.83
N LYS A 235 15.04 18.14 10.76
CA LYS A 235 15.57 19.45 10.32
C LYS A 235 16.40 20.15 11.37
N GLN A 236 16.17 19.88 12.66
CA GLN A 236 16.89 20.52 13.77
C GLN A 236 18.16 19.73 14.17
N ALA A 237 18.27 18.47 13.72
CA ALA A 237 19.45 17.63 13.94
C ALA A 237 20.45 17.64 12.76
N ALA A 238 20.19 18.44 11.73
CA ALA A 238 21.06 18.75 10.59
C ALA A 238 21.39 20.24 10.58
#